data_75029e15bb3c0c8d80c80bd34af4ec57
#
_entry.id   75029e15bb3c0c8d80c80bd34af4ec57
#
_cell.length_a   1.000
_cell.length_b   1.000
_cell.length_c   1.000
_cell.angle_alpha   90.00
_cell.angle_beta   90.00
_cell.angle_gamma   90.00
#
_symmetry.space_group_name_H-M   'P 1'
#
loop_
_entity.id
_entity.type
_entity.pdbx_description
1 polymer ?
#
loop_
_entity_poly.entity_id
_entity_poly.type
_entity_poly.pdbx_seq_one_letter_code
_entity_poly.pdbx_strand_id
1 'polypeptide(L)'
;MSNHPSAAKRNRQRITRTTRNRSVRSSVRTVVKQARAAIAAGDGQAAAQVKKAISMLASAASKGILHKKAAARTTSRIQAALSKLG
;
A
#
# COMPACT_ATOMS: atom_id res chain seq x y z
N MET A 1 -25.25 -27.31 -14.16
CA MET A 1 -25.21 -26.20 -13.20
C MET A 1 -24.26 -26.51 -12.07
N SER A 2 -23.28 -25.71 -11.93
CA SER A 2 -22.27 -25.93 -10.91
C SER A 2 -22.67 -25.33 -9.57
N ASN A 3 -23.71 -25.85 -8.97
CA ASN A 3 -24.06 -25.46 -7.61
C ASN A 3 -23.34 -26.34 -6.59
N HIS A 4 -22.10 -26.63 -6.91
CA HIS A 4 -21.29 -27.41 -6.01
C HIS A 4 -20.91 -26.53 -4.80
N PRO A 5 -21.09 -26.99 -3.54
CA PRO A 5 -20.78 -26.16 -2.37
C PRO A 5 -19.35 -25.64 -2.33
N SER A 6 -18.40 -26.43 -2.79
CA SER A 6 -16.99 -26.01 -2.81
C SER A 6 -16.73 -24.90 -3.82
N ALA A 7 -17.42 -24.90 -4.96
CA ALA A 7 -17.30 -23.83 -5.94
C ALA A 7 -17.87 -22.50 -5.41
N ALA A 8 -19.01 -22.56 -4.73
CA ALA A 8 -19.62 -21.39 -4.09
C ALA A 8 -18.71 -20.83 -3.00
N LYS A 9 -18.10 -21.69 -2.19
CA LYS A 9 -17.17 -21.28 -1.15
C LYS A 9 -15.94 -20.59 -1.73
N ARG A 10 -15.34 -21.15 -2.79
CA ARG A 10 -14.20 -20.56 -3.49
C ARG A 10 -14.52 -19.18 -4.03
N ASN A 11 -15.70 -19.04 -4.60
CA ASN A 11 -16.14 -17.77 -5.16
C ASN A 11 -16.28 -16.70 -4.08
N ARG A 12 -16.88 -17.04 -2.94
CA ARG A 12 -17.01 -16.13 -1.80
C ARG A 12 -15.64 -15.72 -1.27
N GLN A 13 -14.71 -16.67 -1.14
CA GLN A 13 -13.35 -16.39 -0.67
C GLN A 13 -12.63 -15.45 -1.62
N ARG A 14 -12.80 -15.65 -2.94
CA ARG A 14 -12.18 -14.79 -3.95
C ARG A 14 -12.73 -13.37 -3.88
N ILE A 15 -14.02 -13.21 -3.71
CA ILE A 15 -14.66 -11.90 -3.58
C ILE A 15 -14.15 -11.17 -2.34
N THR A 16 -14.12 -11.85 -1.20
CA THR A 16 -13.62 -11.29 0.06
C THR A 16 -12.17 -10.86 -0.07
N ARG A 17 -11.33 -11.70 -0.68
CA ARG A 17 -9.92 -11.43 -0.89
C ARG A 17 -9.71 -10.22 -1.81
N THR A 18 -10.46 -10.14 -2.90
CA THR A 18 -10.39 -9.03 -3.85
C THR A 18 -10.78 -7.72 -3.17
N THR A 19 -11.85 -7.73 -2.39
CA THR A 19 -12.32 -6.54 -1.67
C THR A 19 -11.27 -6.07 -0.67
N ARG A 20 -10.67 -7.00 0.09
CA ARG A 20 -9.62 -6.67 1.05
C ARG A 20 -8.39 -6.10 0.37
N ASN A 21 -7.99 -6.69 -0.77
CA ASN A 21 -6.81 -6.24 -1.51
C ASN A 21 -7.02 -4.83 -2.07
N ARG A 22 -8.20 -4.53 -2.57
CA ARG A 22 -8.54 -3.18 -3.04
C ARG A 22 -8.48 -2.17 -1.90
N SER A 23 -9.00 -2.53 -0.74
CA SER A 23 -8.99 -1.69 0.45
C SER A 23 -7.56 -1.38 0.88
N VAL A 24 -6.69 -2.40 0.92
CA VAL A 24 -5.28 -2.21 1.29
C VAL A 24 -4.56 -1.33 0.26
N ARG A 25 -4.76 -1.57 -1.03
CA ARG A 25 -4.14 -0.75 -2.07
C ARG A 25 -4.57 0.71 -1.98
N SER A 26 -5.84 0.94 -1.71
CA SER A 26 -6.38 2.28 -1.54
C SER A 26 -5.76 2.98 -0.33
N SER A 27 -5.65 2.27 0.79
CA SER A 27 -5.03 2.80 2.01
C SER A 27 -3.56 3.15 1.78
N VAL A 28 -2.82 2.28 1.11
CA VAL A 28 -1.40 2.52 0.78
C VAL A 28 -1.26 3.75 -0.11
N ARG A 29 -2.10 3.85 -1.14
CA ARG A 29 -2.08 4.99 -2.06
C ARG A 29 -2.33 6.29 -1.32
N THR A 30 -3.30 6.30 -0.41
CA THR A 30 -3.65 7.47 0.39
C THR A 30 -2.48 7.91 1.27
N VAL A 31 -1.85 6.97 1.97
CA VAL A 31 -0.72 7.27 2.86
C VAL A 31 0.49 7.76 2.07
N VAL A 32 0.79 7.15 0.92
CA VAL A 32 1.87 7.60 0.04
C VAL A 32 1.60 9.02 -0.46
N LYS A 33 0.38 9.32 -0.84
CA LYS A 33 -0.02 10.66 -1.28
C LYS A 33 0.16 11.68 -0.16
N GLN A 34 -0.25 11.34 1.05
CA GLN A 34 -0.09 12.20 2.23
C GLN A 34 1.40 12.44 2.54
N ALA A 35 2.23 11.39 2.44
CA ALA A 35 3.66 11.53 2.64
C ALA A 35 4.29 12.49 1.63
N ARG A 36 3.94 12.34 0.36
CA ARG A 36 4.42 13.24 -0.71
C ARG A 36 3.97 14.67 -0.50
N ALA A 37 2.73 14.86 -0.08
CA ALA A 37 2.20 16.20 0.19
C ALA A 37 2.93 16.85 1.37
N ALA A 38 3.22 16.09 2.42
CA ALA A 38 3.97 16.58 3.57
C ALA A 38 5.40 16.97 3.18
N ILE A 39 6.05 16.18 2.33
CA ILE A 39 7.38 16.49 1.81
C ILE A 39 7.34 17.79 0.99
N ALA A 40 6.38 17.94 0.10
CA ALA A 40 6.24 19.11 -0.76
C ALA A 40 5.99 20.37 0.05
N ALA A 41 5.25 20.25 1.16
CA ALA A 41 4.95 21.37 2.04
C ALA A 41 6.09 21.71 3.02
N GLY A 42 7.12 20.88 3.08
CA GLY A 42 8.19 21.05 4.06
C GLY A 42 7.72 20.85 5.50
N ASP A 43 6.70 20.04 5.68
CA ASP A 43 6.07 19.79 6.97
C ASP A 43 7.03 19.04 7.89
N GLY A 44 7.09 19.45 9.16
CA GLY A 44 7.89 18.77 10.18
C GLY A 44 7.43 17.33 10.43
N GLN A 45 6.22 16.97 10.02
CA GLN A 45 5.68 15.62 10.15
C GLN A 45 6.00 14.75 8.94
N ALA A 46 6.72 15.26 7.93
CA ALA A 46 7.03 14.51 6.71
C ALA A 46 7.75 13.20 7.01
N ALA A 47 8.73 13.22 7.91
CA ALA A 47 9.47 12.01 8.29
C ALA A 47 8.55 10.93 8.86
N ALA A 48 7.62 11.31 9.73
CA ALA A 48 6.66 10.38 10.33
C ALA A 48 5.70 9.82 9.27
N GLN A 49 5.25 10.66 8.36
CA GLN A 49 4.37 10.24 7.27
C GLN A 49 5.08 9.28 6.32
N VAL A 50 6.33 9.53 5.99
CA VAL A 50 7.14 8.65 5.13
C VAL A 50 7.35 7.31 5.81
N LYS A 51 7.68 7.31 7.10
CA LYS A 51 7.87 6.08 7.87
C LYS A 51 6.60 5.22 7.85
N LYS A 52 5.44 5.84 8.04
CA LYS A 52 4.16 5.14 7.99
C LYS A 52 3.91 4.55 6.59
N ALA A 53 4.18 5.32 5.54
CA ALA A 53 3.99 4.87 4.17
C ALA A 53 4.89 3.67 3.85
N ILE A 54 6.15 3.72 4.25
CA ILE A 54 7.12 2.63 4.04
C ILE A 54 6.64 1.35 4.74
N SER A 55 6.18 1.48 5.98
CA SER A 55 5.67 0.35 6.75
C SER A 55 4.48 -0.31 6.05
N MET A 56 3.55 0.49 5.55
CA MET A 56 2.38 -0.02 4.84
C MET A 56 2.74 -0.65 3.50
N LEU A 57 3.68 -0.06 2.77
CA LEU A 57 4.18 -0.62 1.51
C LEU A 57 4.83 -1.99 1.74
N ALA A 58 5.68 -2.09 2.76
CA ALA A 58 6.35 -3.34 3.10
C ALA A 58 5.35 -4.42 3.50
N SER A 59 4.35 -4.06 4.29
CA SER A 59 3.30 -4.99 4.71
C SER A 59 2.49 -5.49 3.53
N ALA A 60 2.09 -4.60 2.63
CA ALA A 60 1.32 -4.96 1.44
C ALA A 60 2.13 -5.86 0.51
N ALA A 61 3.41 -5.60 0.35
CA ALA A 61 4.31 -6.44 -0.46
C ALA A 61 4.48 -7.82 0.16
N SER A 62 4.64 -7.88 1.48
CA SER A 62 4.76 -9.14 2.22
C SER A 62 3.53 -10.02 2.06
N LYS A 63 2.36 -9.41 2.00
CA LYS A 63 1.08 -10.13 1.82
C LYS A 63 0.79 -10.46 0.36
N GLY A 64 1.66 -10.05 -0.57
CA GLY A 64 1.46 -10.27 -2.00
C GLY A 64 0.41 -9.38 -2.64
N ILE A 65 -0.05 -8.34 -1.94
CA ILE A 65 -1.05 -7.40 -2.47
C ILE A 65 -0.41 -6.43 -3.46
N LEU A 66 0.81 -6.01 -3.18
CA LEU A 66 1.64 -5.21 -4.08
C LEU A 66 2.86 -6.02 -4.50
N HIS A 67 3.30 -5.81 -5.74
CA HIS A 67 4.54 -6.42 -6.20
C HIS A 67 5.72 -5.79 -5.43
N LYS A 68 6.63 -6.64 -4.95
CA LYS A 68 7.76 -6.20 -4.12
C LYS A 68 8.64 -5.15 -4.82
N LYS A 69 8.81 -5.25 -6.13
CA LYS A 69 9.59 -4.26 -6.90
C LYS A 69 8.91 -2.90 -6.94
N ALA A 70 7.58 -2.89 -7.08
CA ALA A 70 6.82 -1.64 -7.08
C ALA A 70 6.86 -0.97 -5.70
N ALA A 71 6.71 -1.75 -4.63
CA ALA A 71 6.81 -1.25 -3.27
C ALA A 71 8.20 -0.69 -2.98
N ALA A 72 9.25 -1.39 -3.39
CA ALA A 72 10.63 -0.95 -3.21
C ALA A 72 10.91 0.35 -3.98
N ARG A 73 10.39 0.47 -5.21
CA ARG A 73 10.54 1.67 -6.02
C ARG A 73 9.89 2.87 -5.36
N THR A 74 8.66 2.73 -4.89
CA THR A 74 7.94 3.81 -4.22
C THR A 74 8.65 4.21 -2.94
N THR A 75 9.08 3.24 -2.14
CA THR A 75 9.85 3.47 -0.91
C THR A 75 11.11 4.28 -1.20
N SER A 76 11.88 3.85 -2.18
CA SER A 76 13.11 4.53 -2.57
C SER A 76 12.86 5.98 -2.99
N ARG A 77 11.81 6.21 -3.78
CA ARG A 77 11.47 7.55 -4.27
C ARG A 77 11.04 8.49 -3.16
N ILE A 78 10.22 8.03 -2.22
CA ILE A 78 9.77 8.90 -1.13
C ILE A 78 10.89 9.14 -0.12
N GLN A 79 11.77 8.17 0.11
CA GLN A 79 12.94 8.37 0.97
C GLN A 79 13.91 9.39 0.35
N ALA A 80 14.14 9.30 -0.95
CA ALA A 80 15.00 10.25 -1.65
C ALA A 80 14.42 11.67 -1.59
N ALA A 81 13.11 11.80 -1.78
CA ALA A 81 12.43 13.09 -1.68
C ALA A 81 12.54 13.67 -0.27
N LEU A 82 12.39 12.83 0.76
CA LEU A 82 12.52 13.26 2.15
C LEU A 82 13.95 13.74 2.45
N SER A 83 14.94 13.03 1.93
CA SER A 83 16.36 13.41 2.13
C SER A 83 16.68 14.79 1.59
N LYS A 84 16.01 15.23 0.56
CA LYS A 84 16.21 16.56 -0.03
C LYS A 84 15.72 17.69 0.87
N LEU A 85 14.83 17.41 1.80
CA LEU A 85 14.31 18.41 2.73
C LEU A 85 15.30 18.70 3.87
N GLY A 86 16.02 17.70 4.23
CA GLY A 86 16.84 17.78 5.41
C GLY A 86 18.27 17.74 5.17
#